data_5b389aca666ea9e281245557bd9e0bd3
#
_entry.id   5b389aca666ea9e281245557bd9e0bd3
#
_cell.length_a   1.000
_cell.length_b   1.000
_cell.length_c   1.000
_cell.angle_alpha   90.00
_cell.angle_beta   90.00
_cell.angle_gamma   90.00
#
_symmetry.space_group_name_H-M   'P 1'
#
loop_
_entity.id
_entity.type
_entity.pdbx_description
1 polymer ?
#
loop_
_entity_poly.entity_id
_entity_poly.type
_entity_poly.pdbx_seq_one_letter_code
_entity_poly.pdbx_strand_id
1 'polypeptide(L)' 'PNGYTIVHFTNNDIKQTLPDGTIIYYFAEAQTTQTTLPNGKNVKYVILLLTP' A
#
# COMPACT_ATOMS: atom_id res chain seq x y z
N PRO A 1 11.78 -8.44 -10.24
CA PRO A 1 11.49 -9.32 -11.34
C PRO A 1 9.99 -9.40 -11.59
N ASN A 2 9.59 -9.55 -12.81
CA ASN A 2 8.19 -9.68 -13.21
C ASN A 2 7.35 -8.43 -12.97
N GLY A 3 7.97 -7.26 -12.88
CA GLY A 3 7.23 -6.02 -12.71
C GLY A 3 6.73 -5.78 -11.29
N TYR A 4 7.14 -6.61 -10.35
CA TYR A 4 6.77 -6.47 -8.94
C TYR A 4 7.86 -5.68 -8.22
N THR A 5 7.49 -4.57 -7.60
CA THR A 5 8.45 -3.70 -6.92
C THR A 5 7.97 -3.41 -5.51
N ILE A 6 8.88 -3.49 -4.54
CA ILE A 6 8.60 -3.13 -3.16
C ILE A 6 9.60 -2.09 -2.72
N VAL A 7 9.11 -0.96 -2.19
CA VAL A 7 9.95 0.11 -1.69
C VAL A 7 9.65 0.33 -0.22
N HIS A 8 10.70 0.31 0.59
CA HIS A 8 10.60 0.62 2.01
C HIS A 8 11.13 2.02 2.25
N PHE A 9 10.32 2.87 2.84
CA PHE A 9 10.71 4.25 3.14
C PHE A 9 11.24 4.34 4.57
N THR A 10 12.01 5.39 4.84
CA THR A 10 12.63 5.56 6.14
C THR A 10 11.65 5.77 7.28
N ASN A 11 10.42 6.22 6.95
CA ASN A 11 9.37 6.40 7.96
C ASN A 11 8.55 5.12 8.18
N ASN A 12 9.02 3.99 7.66
CA ASN A 12 8.39 2.68 7.73
C ASN A 12 7.19 2.52 6.80
N ASP A 13 6.91 3.49 5.93
CA ASP A 13 5.92 3.29 4.88
C ASP A 13 6.43 2.26 3.89
N ILE A 14 5.50 1.58 3.23
CA ILE A 14 5.84 0.56 2.23
C ILE A 14 4.99 0.79 1.00
N LYS A 15 5.64 0.80 -0.17
CA LYS A 15 4.95 0.93 -1.45
C LYS A 15 5.20 -0.32 -2.27
N GLN A 16 4.13 -0.97 -2.71
CA GLN A 16 4.20 -2.12 -3.60
C GLN A 16 3.59 -1.77 -4.94
N THR A 17 4.29 -2.11 -6.00
CA THR A 17 3.77 -1.97 -7.35
C THR A 17 3.64 -3.35 -7.96
N LEU A 18 2.44 -3.69 -8.41
CA LEU A 18 2.18 -5.00 -9.00
C LEU A 18 2.34 -4.95 -10.51
N PRO A 19 2.51 -6.11 -11.16
CA PRO A 19 2.77 -6.13 -12.61
C PRO A 19 1.64 -5.51 -13.44
N ASP A 20 0.40 -5.53 -12.95
CA ASP A 20 -0.74 -4.97 -13.67
C ASP A 20 -0.88 -3.46 -13.48
N GLY A 21 0.03 -2.83 -12.70
CA GLY A 21 -0.02 -1.42 -12.43
C GLY A 21 -0.70 -1.04 -11.13
N THR A 22 -1.23 -2.02 -10.40
CA THR A 22 -1.82 -1.76 -9.09
C THR A 22 -0.74 -1.30 -8.12
N ILE A 23 -1.03 -0.26 -7.34
CA ILE A 23 -0.10 0.26 -6.35
C ILE A 23 -0.74 0.12 -4.97
N ILE A 24 -0.02 -0.53 -4.06
CA ILE A 24 -0.46 -0.69 -2.68
C ILE A 24 0.49 0.10 -1.81
N TYR A 25 -0.03 1.10 -1.10
CA TYR A 25 0.78 1.95 -0.25
C TYR A 25 0.33 1.78 1.20
N TYR A 26 1.26 1.42 2.06
CA TYR A 26 1.01 1.27 3.49
C TYR A 26 1.58 2.49 4.21
N PHE A 27 0.69 3.22 4.92
CA PHE A 27 1.07 4.35 5.75
C PHE A 27 1.29 3.85 7.17
N ALA A 28 2.55 3.74 7.57
CA ALA A 28 2.89 3.12 8.84
C ALA A 28 2.32 3.87 10.03
N GLU A 29 2.43 5.20 10.02
CA GLU A 29 1.98 6.01 11.14
C GLU A 29 0.47 5.96 11.31
N ALA A 30 -0.25 6.01 10.20
CA ALA A 30 -1.72 5.97 10.22
C ALA A 30 -2.26 4.55 10.25
N GLN A 31 -1.39 3.55 10.09
CA GLN A 31 -1.79 2.14 9.99
C GLN A 31 -2.90 1.96 8.95
N THR A 32 -2.73 2.62 7.81
CA THR A 32 -3.71 2.65 6.75
C THR A 32 -3.08 2.12 5.47
N THR A 33 -3.83 1.31 4.73
CA THR A 33 -3.38 0.81 3.44
C THR A 33 -4.27 1.41 2.36
N GLN A 34 -3.63 2.01 1.35
CA GLN A 34 -4.33 2.57 0.21
C GLN A 34 -3.93 1.79 -1.04
N THR A 35 -4.93 1.34 -1.78
CA THR A 35 -4.71 0.61 -3.02
C THR A 35 -5.20 1.46 -4.19
N THR A 36 -4.33 1.68 -5.16
CA THR A 36 -4.66 2.38 -6.39
C THR A 36 -4.72 1.35 -7.51
N LEU A 37 -5.90 1.21 -8.12
CA LEU A 37 -6.10 0.24 -9.19
C LEU A 37 -5.59 0.79 -10.52
N PRO A 38 -5.33 -0.08 -11.50
CA PRO A 38 -4.78 0.38 -12.79
C PRO A 38 -5.66 1.39 -13.50
N ASN A 39 -6.96 1.40 -13.23
CA ASN A 39 -7.89 2.35 -13.85
C ASN A 39 -7.94 3.69 -13.10
N GLY A 40 -7.10 3.87 -12.09
CA GLY A 40 -7.03 5.12 -11.33
C GLY A 40 -7.93 5.18 -10.12
N LYS A 41 -8.72 4.16 -9.86
CA LYS A 41 -9.57 4.14 -8.67
C LYS A 41 -8.75 3.85 -7.43
N ASN A 42 -9.06 4.54 -6.35
CA ASN A 42 -8.40 4.36 -5.06
C ASN A 42 -9.33 3.67 -4.09
N VAL A 43 -8.79 2.68 -3.40
CA VAL A 43 -9.49 1.99 -2.31
C VAL A 43 -8.64 2.12 -1.06
N LYS A 44 -9.22 2.65 0.01
CA LYS A 44 -8.49 2.90 1.23
C LYS A 44 -9.01 2.00 2.34
N TYR A 45 -8.10 1.26 2.96
CA TYR A 45 -8.43 0.39 4.08
C TYR A 45 -7.76 0.91 5.34
N VAL A 46 -8.54 1.08 6.39
CA VAL A 46 -8.03 1.43 7.71
C VAL A 46 -8.12 0.20 8.57
N ILE A 47 -6.98 -0.31 9.01
CA ILE A 47 -6.95 -1.46 9.89
C ILE A 47 -6.93 -0.95 11.32
N LEU A 48 -8.07 -1.02 11.97
CA LEU A 48 -8.16 -0.73 13.39
C LEU A 48 -7.95 -2.01 14.15
N LEU A 49 -6.72 -2.22 14.56
CA LEU A 49 -6.44 -3.33 15.44
C LEU A 49 -6.81 -2.92 16.85
N LEU A 50 -8.03 -3.20 17.20
CA LEU A 50 -8.45 -3.06 18.58
C LEU A 50 -7.98 -4.29 19.31
N THR A 51 -6.75 -4.22 19.80
CA THR A 51 -6.30 -5.25 20.71
C THR A 51 -6.79 -4.88 22.09
N PRO A 52 -7.50 -5.77 22.74
CA PRO A 52 -7.84 -5.55 24.12
C PRO A 52 -6.63 -5.53 25.01
#